data_4ecaff38b09b94342a109580361e1575
#
_entry.id   4ecaff38b09b94342a109580361e1575
#
_cell.length_a   1.000
_cell.length_b   1.000
_cell.length_c   1.000
_cell.angle_alpha   90.00
_cell.angle_beta   90.00
_cell.angle_gamma   90.00
#
_symmetry.space_group_name_H-M   'P 1'
#
loop_
_entity.id
_entity.type
_entity.pdbx_description
1 polymer ?
#
loop_
_entity_poly.entity_id
_entity_poly.type
_entity_poly.pdbx_seq_one_letter_code
_entity_poly.pdbx_strand_id
1 'polypeptide(L)'
;LADVDVVIDLVGNCTDDTGTRSLQVLRRGGLLVSAPVRGWPTLVQDAAAVGVRATHYEVAPDGQKLAVISRLLESGDIKVYVDEVFDLEDAAEAHRHMESGHARGKVVLNVARG
;
A
#
# COMPACT_ATOMS: atom_id res chain seq x y z
N LEU A 1 19.24 -4.38 -3.35
CA LEU A 1 18.64 -3.40 -4.27
C LEU A 1 19.20 -2.04 -3.93
N ALA A 2 19.64 -1.27 -4.92
CA ALA A 2 20.16 0.07 -4.74
C ALA A 2 19.93 0.91 -6.01
N ASP A 3 20.07 2.22 -5.91
CA ASP A 3 19.94 3.18 -7.02
C ASP A 3 18.55 3.20 -7.69
N VAL A 4 17.50 3.04 -6.88
CA VAL A 4 16.12 3.12 -7.33
C VAL A 4 15.70 4.59 -7.51
N ASP A 5 15.00 4.91 -8.58
CA ASP A 5 14.52 6.27 -8.85
C ASP A 5 13.37 6.69 -7.95
N VAL A 6 12.40 5.79 -7.74
CA VAL A 6 11.17 6.05 -7.00
C VAL A 6 10.81 4.87 -6.12
N VAL A 7 10.41 5.14 -4.90
CA VAL A 7 9.77 4.20 -3.98
C VAL A 7 8.35 4.69 -3.69
N ILE A 8 7.38 3.79 -3.82
CA ILE A 8 6.00 4.01 -3.34
C ILE A 8 5.83 3.17 -2.07
N ASP A 9 5.66 3.84 -0.96
CA ASP A 9 5.47 3.22 0.34
C ASP A 9 3.99 3.20 0.72
N LEU A 10 3.44 2.00 0.88
CA LEU A 10 2.05 1.76 1.30
C LEU A 10 1.94 1.27 2.75
N VAL A 11 3.05 1.14 3.45
CA VAL A 11 3.13 0.55 4.80
C VAL A 11 3.48 1.61 5.85
N GLY A 12 4.35 2.54 5.52
CA GLY A 12 4.89 3.53 6.45
C GLY A 12 6.06 3.00 7.29
N ASN A 13 6.43 3.79 8.29
CA ASN A 13 7.56 3.48 9.18
C ASN A 13 7.10 3.18 10.61
N CYS A 14 5.97 2.45 10.75
CA CYS A 14 5.30 2.31 12.04
C CYS A 14 5.87 1.19 12.94
N THR A 15 6.44 0.12 12.37
CA THR A 15 6.71 -1.10 13.15
C THR A 15 8.09 -1.72 12.96
N ASP A 16 8.73 -1.58 11.80
CA ASP A 16 9.91 -2.37 11.44
C ASP A 16 10.98 -1.60 10.64
N ASP A 17 10.99 -0.29 10.72
CA ASP A 17 11.90 0.60 9.98
C ASP A 17 11.88 0.41 8.45
N THR A 18 10.81 -0.17 7.90
CA THR A 18 10.66 -0.39 6.45
C THR A 18 10.81 0.92 5.68
N GLY A 19 10.20 2.00 6.17
CA GLY A 19 10.34 3.32 5.57
C GLY A 19 11.79 3.80 5.55
N THR A 20 12.49 3.75 6.68
CA THR A 20 13.89 4.16 6.78
C THR A 20 14.79 3.35 5.84
N ARG A 21 14.58 2.03 5.76
CA ARG A 21 15.30 1.17 4.81
C ARG A 21 14.98 1.51 3.36
N SER A 22 13.76 1.95 3.09
CA SER A 22 13.33 2.38 1.75
C SER A 22 14.04 3.64 1.28
N LEU A 23 14.42 4.55 2.17
CA LEU A 23 15.27 5.70 1.82
C LEU A 23 16.67 5.27 1.35
N GLN A 24 17.21 4.18 1.91
CA GLN A 24 18.55 3.70 1.62
C GLN A 24 18.69 3.04 0.24
N VAL A 25 17.59 2.59 -0.37
CA VAL A 25 17.62 1.99 -1.72
C VAL A 25 17.46 3.03 -2.83
N LEU A 26 17.07 4.26 -2.49
CA LEU A 26 16.93 5.34 -3.45
C LEU A 26 18.31 5.86 -3.87
N ARG A 27 18.46 6.16 -5.16
CA ARG A 27 19.61 6.94 -5.62
C ARG A 27 19.54 8.38 -5.07
N ARG A 28 20.66 9.07 -5.07
CA ARG A 28 20.70 10.48 -4.69
C ARG A 28 19.71 11.30 -5.54
N GLY A 29 18.88 12.12 -4.89
CA GLY A 29 17.80 12.87 -5.52
C GLY A 29 16.59 12.05 -5.95
N GLY A 30 16.56 10.75 -5.67
CA GLY A 30 15.39 9.89 -5.82
C GLY A 30 14.19 10.35 -4.99
N LEU A 31 13.03 9.76 -5.20
CA LEU A 31 11.78 10.18 -4.58
C LEU A 31 11.11 9.02 -3.83
N LEU A 32 10.76 9.25 -2.57
CA LEU A 32 9.84 8.39 -1.83
C LEU A 32 8.46 9.06 -1.75
N VAL A 33 7.41 8.31 -2.12
CA VAL A 33 6.01 8.71 -1.97
C VAL A 33 5.38 7.80 -0.91
N SER A 34 4.99 8.37 0.23
CA SER A 34 4.35 7.63 1.32
C SER A 34 2.85 7.88 1.33
N ALA A 35 2.05 6.81 1.22
CA ALA A 35 0.59 6.88 1.27
C ALA A 35 0.01 6.83 2.71
N PRO A 36 0.61 6.18 3.71
CA PRO A 36 0.11 6.20 5.08
C PRO A 36 0.31 7.58 5.75
N VAL A 37 -0.78 8.31 5.90
CA VAL A 37 -0.78 9.75 6.32
C VAL A 37 -0.19 10.00 7.71
N ARG A 38 -0.14 9.01 8.59
CA ARG A 38 0.30 9.18 9.98
C ARG A 38 1.51 8.32 10.36
N GLY A 39 2.03 7.55 9.43
CA GLY A 39 3.05 6.57 9.73
C GLY A 39 4.47 7.14 9.86
N TRP A 40 4.71 8.40 9.45
CA TRP A 40 6.07 8.95 9.44
C TRP A 40 6.08 10.50 9.46
N PRO A 41 5.90 11.12 10.62
CA PRO A 41 5.81 12.59 10.72
C PRO A 41 7.08 13.33 10.25
N THR A 42 8.24 12.71 10.38
CA THR A 42 9.57 13.29 10.04
C THR A 42 10.07 12.91 8.65
N LEU A 43 9.25 12.27 7.83
CA LEU A 43 9.62 11.72 6.52
C LEU A 43 10.45 12.70 5.66
N VAL A 44 10.00 13.94 5.52
CA VAL A 44 10.67 14.91 4.64
C VAL A 44 12.04 15.30 5.17
N GLN A 45 12.16 15.45 6.48
CA GLN A 45 13.46 15.77 7.13
C GLN A 45 14.42 14.59 7.03
N ASP A 46 13.94 13.37 7.29
CA ASP A 46 14.75 12.15 7.24
C ASP A 46 15.23 11.87 5.81
N ALA A 47 14.38 12.07 4.82
CA ALA A 47 14.76 11.97 3.41
C ALA A 47 15.83 12.99 3.02
N ALA A 48 15.64 14.25 3.41
CA ALA A 48 16.61 15.31 3.13
C ALA A 48 17.98 15.02 3.76
N ALA A 49 18.02 14.46 4.96
CA ALA A 49 19.24 14.10 5.67
C ALA A 49 20.11 13.08 4.91
N VAL A 50 19.49 12.22 4.10
CA VAL A 50 20.19 11.22 3.27
C VAL A 50 20.27 11.60 1.79
N GLY A 51 19.88 12.83 1.43
CA GLY A 51 20.03 13.39 0.09
C GLY A 51 19.01 12.88 -0.94
N VAL A 52 17.84 12.44 -0.48
CA VAL A 52 16.71 12.06 -1.31
C VAL A 52 15.50 12.97 -1.05
N ARG A 53 14.48 12.87 -1.90
CA ARG A 53 13.25 13.63 -1.75
C ARG A 53 12.14 12.73 -1.20
N ALA A 54 11.20 13.30 -0.47
CA ALA A 54 10.02 12.58 -0.05
C ALA A 54 8.78 13.46 -0.06
N THR A 55 7.63 12.83 -0.24
CA THR A 55 6.33 13.48 -0.13
C THR A 55 5.30 12.50 0.43
N HIS A 56 4.28 13.04 1.08
CA HIS A 56 3.09 12.27 1.41
C HIS A 56 2.10 12.31 0.25
N TYR A 57 1.42 11.20 -0.01
CA TYR A 57 0.26 11.14 -0.87
C TYR A 57 -1.00 11.18 -0.01
N GLU A 58 -1.76 12.24 -0.12
CA GLU A 58 -3.02 12.38 0.60
C GLU A 58 -4.15 11.72 -0.19
N VAL A 59 -4.74 10.69 0.41
CA VAL A 59 -5.89 9.99 -0.18
C VAL A 59 -7.15 10.81 0.11
N ALA A 60 -7.81 11.27 -0.94
CA ALA A 60 -9.10 11.94 -0.85
C ALA A 60 -10.20 11.05 -1.45
N PRO A 61 -11.38 10.94 -0.79
CA PRO A 61 -12.52 10.25 -1.35
C PRO A 61 -12.96 10.90 -2.67
N ASP A 62 -13.07 10.10 -3.73
CA ASP A 62 -13.43 10.59 -5.07
C ASP A 62 -14.21 9.52 -5.82
N GLY A 63 -15.54 9.67 -5.87
CA GLY A 63 -16.42 8.72 -6.55
C GLY A 63 -16.22 8.66 -8.07
N GLN A 64 -15.77 9.75 -8.70
CA GLN A 64 -15.50 9.76 -10.14
C GLN A 64 -14.25 8.95 -10.48
N LYS A 65 -13.19 9.08 -9.68
CA LYS A 65 -11.99 8.24 -9.81
C LYS A 65 -12.31 6.78 -9.55
N LEU A 66 -13.14 6.49 -8.55
CA LEU A 66 -13.57 5.12 -8.27
C LEU A 66 -14.34 4.52 -9.45
N ALA A 67 -15.22 5.28 -10.11
CA ALA A 67 -15.92 4.85 -11.31
C ALA A 67 -14.98 4.57 -12.50
N VAL A 68 -13.87 5.31 -12.62
CA VAL A 68 -12.83 5.03 -13.61
C VAL A 68 -12.14 3.70 -13.29
N ILE A 69 -11.76 3.48 -12.03
CA ILE A 69 -11.14 2.22 -11.59
C ILE A 69 -12.07 1.04 -11.85
N SER A 70 -13.38 1.17 -11.56
CA SER A 70 -14.37 0.12 -11.84
C SER A 70 -14.40 -0.26 -13.31
N ARG A 71 -14.40 0.72 -14.21
CA ARG A 71 -14.37 0.45 -15.66
C ARG A 71 -13.08 -0.24 -16.10
N LEU A 72 -11.93 0.11 -15.52
CA LEU A 72 -10.65 -0.56 -15.81
C LEU A 72 -10.64 -2.01 -15.31
N LEU A 73 -11.33 -2.30 -14.21
CA LEU A 73 -11.52 -3.66 -13.72
C LEU A 73 -12.46 -4.46 -14.63
N GLU A 74 -13.57 -3.85 -15.08
CA GLU A 74 -14.55 -4.47 -15.98
C GLU A 74 -13.95 -4.77 -17.36
N SER A 75 -13.10 -3.87 -17.89
CA SER A 75 -12.40 -4.08 -19.16
C SER A 75 -11.24 -5.09 -19.06
N GLY A 76 -10.79 -5.40 -17.85
CA GLY A 76 -9.64 -6.29 -17.63
C GLY A 76 -8.28 -5.60 -17.76
N ASP A 77 -8.25 -4.27 -17.95
CA ASP A 77 -7.01 -3.49 -17.97
C ASP A 77 -6.30 -3.48 -16.61
N ILE A 78 -7.08 -3.59 -15.54
CA ILE A 78 -6.59 -3.82 -14.17
C ILE A 78 -7.15 -5.16 -13.69
N LYS A 79 -6.32 -5.95 -13.03
CA LYS A 79 -6.71 -7.23 -12.44
C LYS A 79 -6.49 -7.20 -10.94
N VAL A 80 -7.50 -7.65 -10.20
CA VAL A 80 -7.36 -7.91 -8.75
C VAL A 80 -7.11 -9.40 -8.57
N TYR A 81 -6.05 -9.72 -7.85
CA TYR A 81 -5.80 -11.08 -7.41
C TYR A 81 -6.51 -11.31 -6.07
N VAL A 82 -7.49 -12.20 -6.07
CA VAL A 82 -8.18 -12.67 -4.86
C VAL A 82 -7.47 -13.94 -4.40
N ASP A 83 -6.92 -13.89 -3.19
CA ASP A 83 -6.19 -15.00 -2.59
C ASP A 83 -7.17 -16.02 -2.01
N GLU A 84 -8.11 -15.54 -1.17
CA GLU A 84 -9.10 -16.40 -0.52
C GLU A 84 -10.42 -15.65 -0.29
N VAL A 85 -11.51 -16.41 -0.29
CA VAL A 85 -12.87 -15.91 -0.01
C VAL A 85 -13.40 -16.65 1.19
N PHE A 86 -13.84 -15.92 2.22
CA PHE A 86 -14.47 -16.45 3.42
C PHE A 86 -15.95 -16.03 3.47
N ASP A 87 -16.78 -16.81 4.12
CA ASP A 87 -18.11 -16.34 4.49
C ASP A 87 -18.01 -15.30 5.62
N LEU A 88 -18.98 -14.39 5.72
CA LEU A 88 -18.95 -13.32 6.73
C LEU A 88 -18.87 -13.88 8.16
N GLU A 89 -19.49 -15.01 8.43
CA GLU A 89 -19.42 -15.69 9.74
C GLU A 89 -18.00 -16.16 10.10
N ASP A 90 -17.14 -16.37 9.10
CA ASP A 90 -15.73 -16.77 9.25
C ASP A 90 -14.75 -15.57 9.22
N ALA A 91 -15.24 -14.36 9.40
CA ALA A 91 -14.41 -13.14 9.36
C ALA A 91 -13.20 -13.20 10.31
N ALA A 92 -13.33 -13.86 11.47
CA ALA A 92 -12.21 -14.06 12.40
C ALA A 92 -11.09 -14.92 11.79
N GLU A 93 -11.42 -15.88 10.94
CA GLU A 93 -10.45 -16.72 10.24
C GLU A 93 -9.78 -15.94 9.10
N ALA A 94 -10.56 -15.15 8.36
CA ALA A 94 -10.04 -14.24 7.35
C ALA A 94 -9.01 -13.26 7.96
N HIS A 95 -9.26 -12.70 9.16
CA HIS A 95 -8.30 -11.87 9.87
C HIS A 95 -7.03 -12.65 10.25
N ARG A 96 -7.14 -13.85 10.79
CA ARG A 96 -5.97 -14.69 11.11
C ARG A 96 -5.13 -15.00 9.86
N HIS A 97 -5.78 -15.26 8.72
CA HIS A 97 -5.11 -15.47 7.47
C HIS A 97 -4.31 -14.23 7.04
N MET A 98 -4.91 -13.05 7.09
CA MET A 98 -4.23 -11.78 6.80
C MET A 98 -3.04 -11.52 7.75
N GLU A 99 -3.22 -11.74 9.05
CA GLU A 99 -2.19 -11.53 10.08
C GLU A 99 -1.01 -12.51 9.96
N SER A 100 -1.22 -13.68 9.35
CA SER A 100 -0.16 -14.65 9.12
C SER A 100 0.93 -14.15 8.17
N GLY A 101 0.65 -13.10 7.39
CA GLY A 101 1.56 -12.55 6.38
C GLY A 101 1.72 -13.41 5.13
N HIS A 102 0.93 -14.48 4.98
CA HIS A 102 1.01 -15.40 3.84
C HIS A 102 0.01 -15.07 2.72
N ALA A 103 -0.95 -14.18 2.97
CA ALA A 103 -1.92 -13.77 1.97
C ALA A 103 -1.23 -13.11 0.76
N ARG A 104 -1.53 -13.61 -0.43
CA ARG A 104 -0.97 -13.13 -1.70
C ARG A 104 -2.02 -12.46 -2.57
N GLY A 105 -2.58 -11.36 -2.09
CA GLY A 105 -3.63 -10.64 -2.79
C GLY A 105 -4.70 -10.15 -1.83
N LYS A 106 -5.93 -10.08 -2.30
CA LYS A 106 -7.08 -9.65 -1.50
C LYS A 106 -7.77 -10.83 -0.84
N VAL A 107 -8.06 -10.68 0.43
CA VAL A 107 -8.97 -11.56 1.16
C VAL A 107 -10.36 -10.93 1.10
N VAL A 108 -11.35 -11.69 0.69
CA VAL A 108 -12.71 -11.22 0.45
C VAL A 108 -13.67 -11.90 1.43
N LEU A 109 -14.62 -11.15 1.96
CA LEU A 109 -15.75 -11.69 2.73
C LEU A 109 -16.99 -11.72 1.85
N ASN A 110 -17.61 -12.88 1.73
CA ASN A 110 -18.89 -13.06 1.08
C ASN A 110 -20.01 -12.70 2.06
N VAL A 111 -20.68 -11.58 1.83
CA VAL A 111 -21.71 -11.03 2.73
C VAL A 111 -23.10 -11.50 2.37
N ALA A 112 -23.36 -11.87 1.12
CA ALA A 112 -24.65 -12.33 0.64
C ALA A 112 -24.51 -13.73 0.06
N ARG A 113 -25.26 -14.68 0.59
CA ARG A 113 -25.51 -15.94 -0.12
C ARG A 113 -26.47 -15.63 -1.26
N GLY A 114 -25.91 -15.53 -2.46
CA GLY A 114 -26.73 -15.43 -3.66
C GLY A 114 -27.54 -16.69 -3.90
#